data_96309662b099465fc777454a0724f5c5
#
_entry.id   96309662b099465fc777454a0724f5c5
#
_cell.length_a   1.000
_cell.length_b   1.000
_cell.length_c   1.000
_cell.angle_alpha   90.00
_cell.angle_beta   90.00
_cell.angle_gamma   90.00
#
_symmetry.space_group_name_H-M   'P 1'
#
loop_
_entity.id
_entity.type
_entity.pdbx_description
1 polymer ?
#
loop_
_entity_poly.entity_id
_entity_poly.type
_entity_poly.pdbx_seq_one_letter_code
_entity_poly.pdbx_strand_id
1 'polypeptide(L)'
;MDFFSRQNWDIIKYTWLWLTISSLMIVIGMGVWAVRGLNWGIDFTGGSLLQYQFENPIASEPGEDVEVVRQTREMLTEMGLGKSQIQVADNDQIYIRTPEVENDTEARAQDEAITAKLTEMFGQRGGEIQSLGRQTVGPVIGEMLTRSALQALVLGSILILIYITIRYEFRFAVVSVVSLLHDMGVLIGIMAILQIELDSWFVA
;
A
#
# COMPACT_ATOMS: atom_id res chain seq x y z
N MET A 1 -7.93 -31.97 22.85
CA MET A 1 -6.90 -31.22 22.10
C MET A 1 -6.08 -32.13 21.20
N ASP A 2 -6.71 -33.10 20.49
CA ASP A 2 -5.99 -34.18 19.78
C ASP A 2 -6.30 -34.26 18.28
N PHE A 3 -6.75 -33.16 17.68
CA PHE A 3 -7.04 -33.14 16.22
C PHE A 3 -5.76 -33.14 15.39
N PHE A 4 -4.69 -32.49 15.86
CA PHE A 4 -3.42 -32.39 15.14
C PHE A 4 -2.49 -33.61 15.32
N SER A 5 -2.69 -34.43 16.34
CA SER A 5 -1.83 -35.60 16.60
C SER A 5 -2.17 -36.82 15.73
N ARG A 6 -3.30 -36.82 15.05
CA ARG A 6 -3.76 -37.93 14.20
C ARG A 6 -3.38 -37.85 12.72
N GLN A 7 -2.91 -36.71 12.26
CA GLN A 7 -2.48 -36.54 10.88
C GLN A 7 -0.96 -36.30 10.83
N ASN A 8 -0.21 -37.37 10.60
CA ASN A 8 1.22 -37.28 10.23
C ASN A 8 1.32 -36.65 8.83
N TRP A 9 1.23 -35.34 8.78
CA TRP A 9 1.48 -34.62 7.53
C TRP A 9 2.98 -34.50 7.36
N ASP A 10 3.52 -35.23 6.40
CA ASP A 10 4.94 -35.24 6.08
C ASP A 10 5.29 -33.99 5.25
N ILE A 11 5.22 -32.80 5.89
CA ILE A 11 5.41 -31.47 5.27
C ILE A 11 6.80 -31.39 4.62
N ILE A 12 7.79 -32.02 5.27
CA ILE A 12 9.18 -32.04 4.80
C ILE A 12 9.31 -32.77 3.46
N LYS A 13 8.50 -33.79 3.22
CA LYS A 13 8.49 -34.53 1.93
C LYS A 13 8.17 -33.65 0.73
N TYR A 14 7.38 -32.59 0.95
CA TYR A 14 6.93 -31.66 -0.08
C TYR A 14 7.70 -30.32 -0.06
N THR A 15 8.91 -30.27 0.52
CA THR A 15 9.73 -29.05 0.58
C THR A 15 9.89 -28.40 -0.79
N TRP A 16 10.18 -29.16 -1.83
CA TRP A 16 10.33 -28.65 -3.18
C TRP A 16 9.03 -28.02 -3.75
N LEU A 17 7.87 -28.60 -3.39
CA LEU A 17 6.58 -28.03 -3.77
C LEU A 17 6.39 -26.63 -3.14
N TRP A 18 6.66 -26.51 -1.85
CA TRP A 18 6.53 -25.25 -1.13
C TRP A 18 7.49 -24.17 -1.64
N LEU A 19 8.74 -24.55 -1.87
CA LEU A 19 9.74 -23.66 -2.46
C LEU A 19 9.36 -23.23 -3.88
N THR A 20 8.79 -24.13 -4.68
CA THR A 20 8.34 -23.79 -6.03
C THR A 20 7.17 -22.82 -6.00
N ILE A 21 6.17 -23.04 -5.13
CA ILE A 21 5.02 -22.14 -4.98
C ILE A 21 5.47 -20.75 -4.56
N SER A 22 6.30 -20.65 -3.51
CA SER A 22 6.77 -19.36 -3.01
C SER A 22 7.67 -18.63 -4.01
N SER A 23 8.57 -19.35 -4.69
CA SER A 23 9.39 -18.77 -5.76
C SER A 23 8.54 -18.28 -6.93
N LEU A 24 7.49 -19.02 -7.31
CA LEU A 24 6.57 -18.60 -8.36
C LEU A 24 5.82 -17.31 -7.95
N MET A 25 5.38 -17.21 -6.69
CA MET A 25 4.76 -15.98 -6.16
C MET A 25 5.70 -14.80 -6.25
N ILE A 26 6.98 -14.97 -5.88
CA ILE A 26 7.99 -13.91 -5.98
C ILE A 26 8.18 -13.48 -7.44
N VAL A 27 8.32 -14.43 -8.36
CA VAL A 27 8.52 -14.13 -9.80
C VAL A 27 7.32 -13.39 -10.38
N ILE A 28 6.10 -13.84 -10.10
CA ILE A 28 4.87 -13.18 -10.54
C ILE A 28 4.77 -11.77 -9.91
N GLY A 29 5.01 -11.66 -8.61
CA GLY A 29 4.99 -10.38 -7.90
C GLY A 29 6.01 -9.38 -8.43
N MET A 30 7.24 -9.82 -8.69
CA MET A 30 8.27 -9.00 -9.32
C MET A 30 7.89 -8.58 -10.75
N GLY A 31 7.25 -9.47 -11.52
CA GLY A 31 6.72 -9.16 -12.84
C GLY A 31 5.65 -8.07 -12.78
N VAL A 32 4.70 -8.19 -11.85
CA VAL A 32 3.66 -7.16 -11.64
C VAL A 32 4.29 -5.85 -11.16
N TRP A 33 5.24 -5.90 -10.24
CA TRP A 33 6.00 -4.72 -9.81
C TRP A 33 6.69 -4.01 -10.98
N ALA A 34 7.35 -4.75 -11.87
CA ALA A 34 8.04 -4.17 -13.03
C ALA A 34 7.06 -3.49 -14.03
N VAL A 35 5.83 -3.98 -14.15
CA VAL A 35 4.82 -3.46 -15.09
C VAL A 35 3.95 -2.37 -14.47
N ARG A 36 3.46 -2.57 -13.24
CA ARG A 36 2.50 -1.68 -12.55
C ARG A 36 3.15 -0.77 -11.50
N GLY A 37 4.37 -1.09 -11.04
CA GLY A 37 4.99 -0.45 -9.88
C GLY A 37 4.40 -0.94 -8.55
N LEU A 38 4.86 -0.32 -7.46
CA LEU A 38 4.30 -0.45 -6.12
C LEU A 38 3.44 0.78 -5.82
N ASN A 39 2.39 0.57 -5.04
CA ASN A 39 1.54 1.66 -4.57
C ASN A 39 2.17 2.28 -3.31
N TRP A 40 3.05 3.26 -3.51
CA TRP A 40 3.72 3.96 -2.42
C TRP A 40 2.78 4.95 -1.75
N GLY A 41 2.73 4.92 -0.42
CA GLY A 41 2.01 5.89 0.38
C GLY A 41 2.64 7.28 0.34
N ILE A 42 1.89 8.29 0.78
CA ILE A 42 2.36 9.68 0.86
C ILE A 42 3.55 9.84 1.81
N ASP A 43 3.72 8.92 2.76
CA ASP A 43 4.86 8.90 3.68
C ASP A 43 6.21 8.78 2.95
N PHE A 44 6.23 8.14 1.78
CA PHE A 44 7.43 7.92 0.99
C PHE A 44 7.53 8.84 -0.23
N THR A 45 6.40 9.16 -0.85
CA THR A 45 6.35 9.99 -2.07
C THR A 45 6.20 11.47 -1.79
N GLY A 46 5.75 11.83 -0.59
CA GLY A 46 5.20 13.13 -0.30
C GLY A 46 3.83 13.33 -0.95
N GLY A 47 3.12 14.38 -0.56
CA GLY A 47 1.81 14.72 -1.10
C GLY A 47 0.74 14.84 -0.03
N SER A 48 -0.52 14.96 -0.49
CA SER A 48 -1.69 15.05 0.38
C SER A 48 -2.64 13.90 0.12
N LEU A 49 -3.09 13.23 1.18
CA LEU A 49 -4.16 12.25 1.18
C LEU A 49 -5.44 12.93 1.64
N LEU A 50 -6.44 12.95 0.78
CA LEU A 50 -7.77 13.45 1.05
C LEU A 50 -8.71 12.25 1.22
N GLN A 51 -9.52 12.26 2.27
CA GLN A 51 -10.46 11.19 2.60
C GLN A 51 -11.87 11.74 2.63
N TYR A 52 -12.75 11.16 1.84
CA TYR A 52 -14.16 11.53 1.73
C TYR A 52 -15.02 10.32 2.06
N GLN A 53 -15.95 10.49 3.01
CA GLN A 53 -16.94 9.51 3.41
C GLN A 53 -18.30 9.93 2.90
N PHE A 54 -19.01 9.01 2.29
CA PHE A 54 -20.40 9.17 1.87
C PHE A 54 -21.35 8.53 2.90
N GLU A 55 -22.53 9.07 3.05
CA GLU A 55 -23.56 8.53 3.94
C GLU A 55 -24.06 7.15 3.47
N ASN A 56 -24.14 6.96 2.16
CA ASN A 56 -24.58 5.72 1.52
C ASN A 56 -23.52 5.19 0.55
N PRO A 57 -23.53 3.88 0.27
CA PRO A 57 -22.62 3.29 -0.71
C PRO A 57 -22.74 3.94 -2.09
N ILE A 58 -21.61 4.30 -2.66
CA ILE A 58 -21.48 4.86 -4.02
C ILE A 58 -21.13 3.80 -5.07
N ALA A 59 -20.70 2.61 -4.61
CA ALA A 59 -20.37 1.44 -5.42
C ALA A 59 -20.97 0.20 -4.75
N SER A 60 -22.18 -0.20 -5.15
CA SER A 60 -22.90 -1.33 -4.56
C SER A 60 -22.79 -2.61 -5.39
N GLU A 61 -22.56 -2.50 -6.71
CA GLU A 61 -22.45 -3.61 -7.63
C GLU A 61 -21.00 -3.89 -8.03
N PRO A 62 -20.66 -5.15 -8.37
CA PRO A 62 -19.31 -5.48 -8.83
C PRO A 62 -18.94 -4.68 -10.09
N GLY A 63 -17.85 -3.92 -10.01
CA GLY A 63 -17.33 -3.07 -11.10
C GLY A 63 -17.77 -1.60 -11.05
N GLU A 64 -18.71 -1.21 -10.18
CA GLU A 64 -19.05 0.19 -9.98
C GLU A 64 -17.93 1.00 -9.34
N ASP A 65 -17.08 0.36 -8.54
CA ASP A 65 -15.85 0.96 -8.00
C ASP A 65 -14.92 1.46 -9.11
N VAL A 66 -14.79 0.71 -10.20
CA VAL A 66 -14.00 1.10 -11.38
C VAL A 66 -14.62 2.34 -12.06
N GLU A 67 -15.94 2.37 -12.17
CA GLU A 67 -16.66 3.49 -12.77
C GLU A 67 -16.56 4.76 -11.90
N VAL A 68 -16.68 4.63 -10.58
CA VAL A 68 -16.46 5.74 -9.62
C VAL A 68 -15.03 6.28 -9.75
N VAL A 69 -14.04 5.41 -9.82
CA VAL A 69 -12.63 5.81 -10.02
C VAL A 69 -12.45 6.52 -11.36
N ARG A 70 -13.08 6.04 -12.44
CA ARG A 70 -13.02 6.67 -13.77
C ARG A 70 -13.60 8.07 -13.76
N GLN A 71 -14.81 8.23 -13.25
CA GLN A 71 -15.51 9.53 -13.17
C GLN A 71 -14.73 10.52 -12.30
N THR A 72 -14.26 10.07 -11.13
CA THR A 72 -13.44 10.90 -10.25
C THR A 72 -12.14 11.33 -10.93
N ARG A 73 -11.51 10.45 -11.72
CA ARG A 73 -10.28 10.77 -12.48
C ARG A 73 -10.52 11.81 -13.56
N GLU A 74 -11.64 11.72 -14.28
CA GLU A 74 -12.02 12.71 -15.29
C GLU A 74 -12.19 14.09 -14.64
N MET A 75 -12.94 14.15 -13.55
CA MET A 75 -13.13 15.37 -12.76
C MET A 75 -11.80 15.97 -12.28
N LEU A 76 -10.93 15.15 -11.67
CA LEU A 76 -9.63 15.62 -11.21
C LEU A 76 -8.71 16.07 -12.37
N THR A 77 -8.84 15.46 -13.53
CA THR A 77 -8.08 15.87 -14.74
C THR A 77 -8.51 17.26 -15.21
N GLU A 78 -9.82 17.57 -15.19
CA GLU A 78 -10.35 18.90 -15.49
C GLU A 78 -9.85 19.97 -14.51
N MET A 79 -9.62 19.57 -13.25
CA MET A 79 -9.05 20.43 -12.21
C MET A 79 -7.51 20.54 -12.26
N GLY A 80 -6.85 19.93 -13.25
CA GLY A 80 -5.39 19.92 -13.34
C GLY A 80 -4.71 18.90 -12.43
N LEU A 81 -5.46 18.03 -11.76
CA LEU A 81 -5.01 17.02 -10.81
C LEU A 81 -5.03 15.60 -11.39
N GLY A 82 -4.90 15.45 -12.71
CA GLY A 82 -5.01 14.15 -13.41
C GLY A 82 -3.96 13.10 -13.01
N LYS A 83 -2.88 13.50 -12.35
CA LYS A 83 -1.86 12.59 -11.83
C LYS A 83 -2.20 12.01 -10.45
N SER A 84 -3.32 12.41 -9.85
CA SER A 84 -3.76 11.91 -8.55
C SER A 84 -4.08 10.44 -8.59
N GLN A 85 -3.75 9.73 -7.51
CA GLN A 85 -4.19 8.36 -7.31
C GLN A 85 -5.55 8.37 -6.61
N ILE A 86 -6.45 7.50 -7.08
CA ILE A 86 -7.82 7.42 -6.57
C ILE A 86 -8.06 5.97 -6.17
N GLN A 87 -8.60 5.79 -4.98
CA GLN A 87 -9.00 4.48 -4.46
C GLN A 87 -10.37 4.59 -3.83
N VAL A 88 -11.24 3.61 -4.12
CA VAL A 88 -12.52 3.43 -3.44
C VAL A 88 -12.34 2.34 -2.39
N ALA A 89 -12.81 2.57 -1.18
CA ALA A 89 -12.81 1.61 -0.09
C ALA A 89 -14.20 1.52 0.54
N ASP A 90 -14.52 0.36 1.08
CA ASP A 90 -15.77 0.06 1.80
C ASP A 90 -17.06 0.45 1.06
N ASN A 91 -16.98 0.68 -0.24
CA ASN A 91 -18.06 1.10 -1.15
C ASN A 91 -18.63 2.52 -0.90
N ASP A 92 -18.21 3.20 0.15
CA ASP A 92 -18.70 4.50 0.61
C ASP A 92 -17.57 5.52 0.88
N GLN A 93 -16.30 5.14 0.65
CA GLN A 93 -15.18 6.03 0.87
C GLN A 93 -14.38 6.23 -0.42
N ILE A 94 -13.92 7.47 -0.63
CA ILE A 94 -12.98 7.82 -1.69
C ILE A 94 -11.72 8.40 -1.07
N TYR A 95 -10.59 7.80 -1.39
CA TYR A 95 -9.26 8.28 -1.08
C TYR A 95 -8.63 8.91 -2.32
N ILE A 96 -8.19 10.15 -2.21
CA ILE A 96 -7.54 10.88 -3.30
C ILE A 96 -6.17 11.33 -2.82
N ARG A 97 -5.11 10.86 -3.49
CA ARG A 97 -3.74 11.34 -3.25
C ARG A 97 -3.38 12.35 -4.32
N THR A 98 -3.11 13.57 -3.87
CA THR A 98 -2.71 14.68 -4.74
C THR A 98 -1.26 15.05 -4.46
N PRO A 99 -0.57 15.69 -5.43
CA PRO A 99 0.68 16.38 -5.13
C PRO A 99 0.49 17.38 -3.98
N GLU A 100 1.56 17.64 -3.24
CA GLU A 100 1.54 18.63 -2.16
C GLU A 100 1.19 20.01 -2.70
N VAL A 101 0.41 20.75 -1.90
CA VAL A 101 0.13 22.16 -2.10
C VAL A 101 0.78 22.92 -0.94
N GLU A 102 1.75 23.79 -1.27
CA GLU A 102 2.54 24.50 -0.26
C GLU A 102 1.74 25.53 0.56
N ASN A 103 0.61 26.00 -0.01
CA ASN A 103 -0.18 27.07 0.59
C ASN A 103 -1.47 26.52 1.20
N ASP A 104 -1.63 26.68 2.51
CA ASP A 104 -2.83 26.23 3.25
C ASP A 104 -4.14 26.82 2.69
N THR A 105 -4.12 28.03 2.16
CA THR A 105 -5.31 28.66 1.56
C THR A 105 -5.71 27.98 0.27
N GLU A 106 -4.72 27.66 -0.58
CA GLU A 106 -4.93 26.93 -1.82
C GLU A 106 -5.35 25.47 -1.55
N ALA A 107 -4.76 24.86 -0.52
CA ALA A 107 -5.10 23.51 -0.08
C ALA A 107 -6.57 23.41 0.35
N ARG A 108 -7.07 24.40 1.12
CA ARG A 108 -8.49 24.45 1.52
C ARG A 108 -9.42 24.71 0.35
N ALA A 109 -9.07 25.67 -0.52
CA ALA A 109 -9.87 25.95 -1.71
C ALA A 109 -9.94 24.73 -2.66
N GLN A 110 -8.84 23.98 -2.78
CA GLN A 110 -8.82 22.72 -3.52
C GLN A 110 -9.75 21.68 -2.89
N ASP A 111 -9.71 21.52 -1.57
CA ASP A 111 -10.54 20.57 -0.83
C ASP A 111 -12.02 20.89 -0.96
N GLU A 112 -12.39 22.16 -0.81
CA GLU A 112 -13.76 22.65 -1.02
C GLU A 112 -14.23 22.41 -2.46
N ALA A 113 -13.39 22.67 -3.45
CA ALA A 113 -13.73 22.46 -4.86
C ALA A 113 -13.90 20.96 -5.19
N ILE A 114 -13.06 20.08 -4.64
CA ILE A 114 -13.20 18.63 -4.80
C ILE A 114 -14.48 18.14 -4.13
N THR A 115 -14.74 18.57 -2.90
CA THR A 115 -15.96 18.21 -2.15
C THR A 115 -17.21 18.62 -2.90
N ALA A 116 -17.27 19.86 -3.42
CA ALA A 116 -18.42 20.35 -4.20
C ALA A 116 -18.66 19.51 -5.45
N LYS A 117 -17.62 19.18 -6.21
CA LYS A 117 -17.74 18.34 -7.41
C LYS A 117 -18.11 16.89 -7.09
N LEU A 118 -17.56 16.29 -6.04
CA LEU A 118 -17.96 14.96 -5.59
C LEU A 118 -19.42 14.93 -5.16
N THR A 119 -19.89 15.99 -4.50
CA THR A 119 -21.31 16.14 -4.13
C THR A 119 -22.20 16.25 -5.35
N GLU A 120 -21.81 17.01 -6.36
CA GLU A 120 -22.54 17.12 -7.63
C GLU A 120 -22.64 15.77 -8.34
N MET A 121 -21.55 14.99 -8.37
CA MET A 121 -21.47 13.73 -9.11
C MET A 121 -22.14 12.56 -8.39
N PHE A 122 -21.92 12.44 -7.10
CA PHE A 122 -22.31 11.26 -6.31
C PHE A 122 -23.34 11.54 -5.23
N GLY A 123 -23.68 12.82 -4.94
CA GLY A 123 -24.60 13.18 -3.86
C GLY A 123 -26.02 12.61 -4.02
N GLN A 124 -26.50 12.38 -5.25
CA GLN A 124 -27.82 11.77 -5.46
C GLN A 124 -27.92 10.32 -4.96
N ARG A 125 -26.84 9.54 -5.04
CA ARG A 125 -26.79 8.14 -4.58
C ARG A 125 -26.06 7.98 -3.26
N GLY A 126 -24.98 8.75 -3.05
CA GLY A 126 -24.11 8.67 -1.86
C GLY A 126 -24.60 9.47 -0.66
N GLY A 127 -25.60 10.37 -0.85
CA GLY A 127 -26.07 11.23 0.23
C GLY A 127 -25.10 12.36 0.58
N GLU A 128 -25.04 12.69 1.86
CA GLU A 128 -24.14 13.72 2.38
C GLU A 128 -22.69 13.25 2.33
N ILE A 129 -21.76 14.16 1.98
CA ILE A 129 -20.33 13.89 1.92
C ILE A 129 -19.65 14.59 3.10
N GLN A 130 -18.92 13.79 3.88
CA GLN A 130 -18.09 14.30 4.96
C GLN A 130 -16.62 14.18 4.56
N SER A 131 -15.89 15.31 4.52
CA SER A 131 -14.43 15.27 4.46
C SER A 131 -13.91 14.80 5.81
N LEU A 132 -13.23 13.65 5.84
CA LEU A 132 -12.61 13.10 7.06
C LEU A 132 -11.29 13.81 7.38
N GLY A 133 -10.79 14.62 6.45
CA GLY A 133 -9.62 15.45 6.61
C GLY A 133 -8.58 15.27 5.51
N ARG A 134 -7.56 16.11 5.61
CA ARG A 134 -6.38 16.09 4.75
C ARG A 134 -5.15 15.72 5.58
N GLN A 135 -4.45 14.70 5.17
CA GLN A 135 -3.13 14.36 5.70
C GLN A 135 -2.08 14.75 4.68
N THR A 136 -1.12 15.58 5.07
CA THR A 136 -0.08 16.08 4.15
C THR A 136 1.29 15.70 4.68
N VAL A 137 2.13 15.16 3.81
CA VAL A 137 3.54 14.85 4.08
C VAL A 137 4.39 15.57 3.03
N GLY A 138 5.25 16.47 3.50
CA GLY A 138 6.16 17.18 2.60
C GLY A 138 7.18 16.25 1.94
N PRO A 139 7.63 16.56 0.69
CA PRO A 139 8.55 15.69 -0.07
C PRO A 139 9.88 15.46 0.68
N VAL A 140 10.37 16.47 1.39
CA VAL A 140 11.60 16.36 2.19
C VAL A 140 11.44 15.35 3.33
N ILE A 141 10.25 15.32 3.95
CA ILE A 141 9.93 14.36 5.02
C ILE A 141 9.83 12.97 4.44
N GLY A 142 9.15 12.79 3.30
CA GLY A 142 9.03 11.52 2.60
C GLY A 142 10.40 10.93 2.21
N GLU A 143 11.28 11.75 1.64
CA GLU A 143 12.65 11.32 1.33
C GLU A 143 13.43 10.93 2.60
N MET A 144 13.32 11.72 3.67
CA MET A 144 13.97 11.43 4.95
C MET A 144 13.46 10.11 5.56
N LEU A 145 12.15 9.87 5.52
CA LEU A 145 11.54 8.62 6.01
C LEU A 145 12.02 7.43 5.20
N THR A 146 12.01 7.51 3.87
CA THR A 146 12.50 6.45 2.96
C THR A 146 13.95 6.10 3.26
N ARG A 147 14.80 7.11 3.37
CA ARG A 147 16.23 6.93 3.67
C ARG A 147 16.45 6.30 5.05
N SER A 148 15.72 6.77 6.05
CA SER A 148 15.82 6.25 7.42
C SER A 148 15.33 4.80 7.51
N ALA A 149 14.22 4.46 6.84
CA ALA A 149 13.71 3.10 6.76
C ALA A 149 14.71 2.14 6.11
N LEU A 150 15.31 2.55 4.98
CA LEU A 150 16.34 1.74 4.31
C LEU A 150 17.59 1.55 5.18
N GLN A 151 18.05 2.62 5.85
CA GLN A 151 19.18 2.54 6.76
C GLN A 151 18.90 1.62 7.95
N ALA A 152 17.70 1.70 8.55
CA ALA A 152 17.29 0.85 9.65
C ALA A 152 17.22 -0.62 9.23
N LEU A 153 16.68 -0.90 8.05
CA LEU A 153 16.60 -2.25 7.49
C LEU A 153 18.00 -2.87 7.29
N VAL A 154 18.91 -2.13 6.64
CA VAL A 154 20.27 -2.60 6.39
C VAL A 154 21.02 -2.80 7.70
N LEU A 155 20.97 -1.81 8.61
CA LEU A 155 21.66 -1.89 9.90
C LEU A 155 21.11 -3.04 10.75
N GLY A 156 19.80 -3.18 10.83
CA GLY A 156 19.12 -4.25 11.55
C GLY A 156 19.52 -5.62 11.01
N SER A 157 19.54 -5.79 9.68
CA SER A 157 19.96 -7.04 9.03
C SER A 157 21.41 -7.39 9.37
N ILE A 158 22.32 -6.43 9.34
CA ILE A 158 23.72 -6.62 9.71
C ILE A 158 23.87 -7.03 11.18
N LEU A 159 23.16 -6.35 12.08
CA LEU A 159 23.20 -6.67 13.51
C LEU A 159 22.67 -8.06 13.81
N ILE A 160 21.57 -8.48 13.16
CA ILE A 160 21.02 -9.82 13.26
C ILE A 160 22.04 -10.85 12.76
N LEU A 161 22.68 -10.61 11.62
CA LEU A 161 23.68 -11.49 11.05
C LEU A 161 24.88 -11.65 12.00
N ILE A 162 25.39 -10.57 12.57
CA ILE A 162 26.48 -10.59 13.56
C ILE A 162 26.05 -11.37 14.81
N TYR A 163 24.87 -11.07 15.36
CA TYR A 163 24.36 -11.74 16.55
C TYR A 163 24.24 -13.26 16.34
N ILE A 164 23.63 -13.69 15.23
CA ILE A 164 23.46 -15.12 14.93
C ILE A 164 24.83 -15.79 14.70
N THR A 165 25.77 -15.10 14.04
CA THR A 165 27.12 -15.65 13.81
C THR A 165 27.87 -15.87 15.12
N ILE A 166 27.79 -14.94 16.06
CA ILE A 166 28.45 -15.05 17.37
C ILE A 166 27.79 -16.11 18.26
N ARG A 167 26.45 -16.15 18.25
CA ARG A 167 25.65 -17.00 19.16
C ARG A 167 25.54 -18.44 18.68
N TYR A 168 25.56 -18.63 17.36
CA TYR A 168 25.43 -19.92 16.68
C TYR A 168 26.58 -20.11 15.70
N GLU A 169 26.34 -20.76 14.57
CA GLU A 169 27.33 -20.92 13.50
C GLU A 169 26.99 -19.97 12.32
N PHE A 170 28.02 -19.55 11.58
CA PHE A 170 27.86 -18.69 10.39
C PHE A 170 26.87 -19.24 9.36
N ARG A 171 26.77 -20.57 9.25
CA ARG A 171 25.80 -21.22 8.35
C ARG A 171 24.35 -20.84 8.68
N PHE A 172 23.99 -20.79 9.95
CA PHE A 172 22.66 -20.37 10.38
C PHE A 172 22.40 -18.89 10.08
N ALA A 173 23.41 -18.05 10.21
CA ALA A 173 23.29 -16.63 9.88
C ALA A 173 22.97 -16.43 8.39
N VAL A 174 23.69 -17.13 7.50
CA VAL A 174 23.42 -17.07 6.06
C VAL A 174 22.01 -17.55 5.72
N VAL A 175 21.59 -18.69 6.28
CA VAL A 175 20.23 -19.23 6.05
C VAL A 175 19.16 -18.25 6.54
N SER A 176 19.36 -17.61 7.70
CA SER A 176 18.41 -16.64 8.25
C SER A 176 18.28 -15.41 7.36
N VAL A 177 19.38 -14.88 6.81
CA VAL A 177 19.33 -13.75 5.87
C VAL A 177 18.64 -14.13 4.57
N VAL A 178 18.92 -15.31 4.02
CA VAL A 178 18.25 -15.81 2.80
C VAL A 178 16.73 -15.97 3.04
N SER A 179 16.34 -16.51 4.21
CA SER A 179 14.93 -16.63 4.59
C SER A 179 14.27 -15.25 4.69
N LEU A 180 14.92 -14.28 5.34
CA LEU A 180 14.42 -12.91 5.45
C LEU A 180 14.20 -12.27 4.07
N LEU A 181 15.17 -12.39 3.17
CA LEU A 181 15.06 -11.86 1.81
C LEU A 181 13.95 -12.55 1.00
N HIS A 182 13.79 -13.85 1.19
CA HIS A 182 12.70 -14.61 0.58
C HIS A 182 11.32 -14.11 1.10
N ASP A 183 11.17 -13.97 2.41
CA ASP A 183 9.91 -13.54 3.02
C ASP A 183 9.55 -12.10 2.60
N MET A 184 10.55 -11.21 2.57
CA MET A 184 10.37 -9.86 2.00
C MET A 184 9.97 -9.90 0.52
N GLY A 185 10.58 -10.79 -0.27
CA GLY A 185 10.23 -10.97 -1.68
C GLY A 185 8.79 -11.41 -1.88
N VAL A 186 8.30 -12.36 -1.06
CA VAL A 186 6.90 -12.80 -1.08
C VAL A 186 5.97 -11.66 -0.68
N LEU A 187 6.30 -10.95 0.40
CA LEU A 187 5.49 -9.84 0.92
C LEU A 187 5.35 -8.72 -0.12
N ILE A 188 6.46 -8.24 -0.67
CA ILE A 188 6.48 -7.21 -1.72
C ILE A 188 5.72 -7.71 -2.96
N GLY A 189 5.87 -8.99 -3.32
CA GLY A 189 5.15 -9.61 -4.42
C GLY A 189 3.64 -9.56 -4.23
N ILE A 190 3.15 -9.91 -3.04
CA ILE A 190 1.72 -9.84 -2.70
C ILE A 190 1.22 -8.40 -2.75
N MET A 191 1.97 -7.45 -2.18
CA MET A 191 1.61 -6.04 -2.19
C MET A 191 1.53 -5.48 -3.62
N ALA A 192 2.48 -5.87 -4.50
CA ALA A 192 2.45 -5.49 -5.92
C ALA A 192 1.22 -6.04 -6.66
N ILE A 193 0.84 -7.29 -6.38
CA ILE A 193 -0.32 -7.94 -7.02
C ILE A 193 -1.63 -7.28 -6.54
N LEU A 194 -1.77 -7.09 -5.24
CA LEU A 194 -2.99 -6.54 -4.63
C LEU A 194 -3.06 -5.01 -4.70
N GLN A 195 -1.97 -4.33 -5.10
CA GLN A 195 -1.85 -2.87 -5.13
C GLN A 195 -2.20 -2.21 -3.79
N ILE A 196 -1.92 -2.91 -2.68
CA ILE A 196 -2.10 -2.37 -1.34
C ILE A 196 -1.07 -1.28 -1.10
N GLU A 197 -1.47 -0.22 -0.41
CA GLU A 197 -0.60 0.91 -0.09
C GLU A 197 0.52 0.51 0.87
N LEU A 198 1.74 0.94 0.53
CA LEU A 198 2.93 0.83 1.36
C LEU A 198 3.10 2.15 2.12
N ASP A 199 2.65 2.20 3.34
CA ASP A 199 2.82 3.33 4.26
C ASP A 199 3.95 3.09 5.27
N SER A 200 4.21 4.06 6.14
CA SER A 200 5.24 3.92 7.18
C SER A 200 4.89 2.86 8.21
N TRP A 201 3.60 2.59 8.45
CA TRP A 201 3.15 1.54 9.35
C TRP A 201 3.47 0.15 8.82
N PHE A 202 3.44 -0.02 7.50
CA PHE A 202 3.81 -1.28 6.86
C PHE A 202 5.31 -1.60 7.04
N VAL A 203 6.17 -0.59 7.10
CA VAL A 203 7.63 -0.77 7.23
C VAL A 203 8.06 -0.99 8.69
N ALA A 204 7.27 -0.51 9.66
CA ALA A 204 7.55 -0.62 11.09
C ALA A 204 7.22 -2.00 11.66
#